data_e820dba6ce49499cadec2c802523ff2c
#
_entry.id   e820dba6ce49499cadec2c802523ff2c
#
_cell.length_a   1.000
_cell.length_b   1.000
_cell.length_c   1.000
_cell.angle_alpha   90.00
_cell.angle_beta   90.00
_cell.angle_gamma   90.00
#
_symmetry.space_group_name_H-M   'P 1'
#
loop_
_entity.id
_entity.type
_entity.pdbx_description
1 polymer ?
#
loop_
_entity_poly.entity_id
_entity_poly.type
_entity_poly.pdbx_seq_one_letter_code
_entity_poly.pdbx_strand_id
1 'polypeptide(L)'
;TDIFNVWLVGTYYMNPILDPGKSCGSSGGWEPGGICGYYDYEQIHDDLAMHAAMVYDFAFDYLSRHPHAHLKEIGKDTKSVAVEVFKRFINIGLVRGGKSGNWNVNGWNMMLRPVLVLDSDEAYPDGKGKEYYLNLLVNESTPYHDAIPDMLKTYDPVTGLWPESPGYSFGTIQMLLDWAAPLKRAGIDIIAGNPILQKAAMAVFPWMDDAANMVVFGDSRGGSANFQTFENLLAYY
;
A
#
# COMPACT_ATOMS: atom_id res chain seq x y z
N THR A 1 21.37 -1.08 -4.95
CA THR A 1 21.05 -0.92 -6.39
C THR A 1 21.00 -2.25 -7.12
N ASP A 2 21.97 -3.14 -6.92
CA ASP A 2 21.98 -4.45 -7.60
C ASP A 2 20.78 -5.30 -7.19
N ILE A 3 20.43 -5.31 -5.92
CA ILE A 3 19.24 -6.01 -5.41
C ILE A 3 17.96 -5.49 -6.08
N PHE A 4 17.81 -4.18 -6.18
CA PHE A 4 16.64 -3.59 -6.86
C PHE A 4 16.61 -3.99 -8.35
N ASN A 5 17.73 -3.91 -9.04
CA ASN A 5 17.80 -4.26 -10.45
C ASN A 5 17.48 -5.75 -10.69
N VAL A 6 17.98 -6.65 -9.84
CA VAL A 6 17.67 -8.08 -9.93
C VAL A 6 16.18 -8.32 -9.65
N TRP A 7 15.62 -7.70 -8.62
CA TRP A 7 14.20 -7.77 -8.32
C TRP A 7 13.37 -7.24 -9.49
N LEU A 8 13.71 -6.08 -10.04
CA LEU A 8 12.97 -5.45 -11.12
C LEU A 8 12.91 -6.35 -12.36
N VAL A 9 14.06 -6.89 -12.78
CA VAL A 9 14.14 -7.77 -13.95
C VAL A 9 13.39 -9.08 -13.69
N GLY A 10 13.57 -9.69 -12.52
CA GLY A 10 12.86 -10.92 -12.18
C GLY A 10 11.35 -10.72 -12.19
N THR A 11 10.88 -9.65 -11.57
CA THR A 11 9.45 -9.33 -11.47
C THR A 11 8.84 -8.96 -12.84
N TYR A 12 9.60 -8.29 -13.69
CA TYR A 12 9.16 -7.93 -15.04
C TYR A 12 8.73 -9.15 -15.88
N TYR A 13 9.42 -10.27 -15.73
CA TYR A 13 9.08 -11.51 -16.46
C TYR A 13 7.93 -12.30 -15.82
N MET A 14 7.49 -11.94 -14.63
CA MET A 14 6.32 -12.56 -14.02
C MET A 14 5.05 -11.98 -14.62
N ASN A 15 4.10 -12.83 -15.00
CA ASN A 15 2.79 -12.40 -15.44
C ASN A 15 1.81 -12.47 -14.27
N PRO A 16 1.20 -11.35 -13.88
CA PRO A 16 0.22 -11.37 -12.81
C PRO A 16 -1.05 -12.11 -13.25
N ILE A 17 -1.63 -12.86 -12.33
CA ILE A 17 -2.98 -13.40 -12.51
C ILE A 17 -3.97 -12.30 -12.12
N LEU A 18 -4.48 -11.58 -13.11
CA LEU A 18 -5.47 -10.52 -12.90
C LEU A 18 -6.93 -11.01 -12.88
N ASP A 19 -7.16 -12.27 -13.21
CA ASP A 19 -8.49 -12.87 -13.17
C ASP A 19 -8.89 -13.20 -11.71
N PRO A 20 -9.87 -12.50 -11.12
CA PRO A 20 -10.29 -12.74 -9.75
C PRO A 20 -10.93 -14.11 -9.54
N GLY A 21 -11.36 -14.80 -10.62
CA GLY A 21 -11.85 -16.16 -10.58
C GLY A 21 -10.75 -17.23 -10.49
N LYS A 22 -9.49 -16.84 -10.69
CA LYS A 22 -8.35 -17.74 -10.57
C LYS A 22 -7.62 -17.45 -9.27
N SER A 23 -7.81 -18.30 -8.29
CA SER A 23 -7.07 -18.24 -7.03
C SER A 23 -5.69 -18.85 -7.18
N CYS A 24 -4.70 -18.24 -6.54
CA CYS A 24 -3.40 -18.87 -6.29
C CYS A 24 -3.42 -19.79 -5.06
N GLY A 25 -4.61 -20.08 -4.53
CA GLY A 25 -4.81 -20.80 -3.29
C GLY A 25 -4.81 -19.87 -2.07
N SER A 26 -5.71 -20.13 -1.14
CA SER A 26 -5.89 -19.33 0.10
C SER A 26 -4.72 -19.43 1.09
N SER A 27 -3.67 -20.13 0.74
CA SER A 27 -2.52 -20.43 1.61
C SER A 27 -1.18 -20.03 0.98
N GLY A 28 -1.18 -19.16 -0.04
CA GLY A 28 0.04 -18.88 -0.80
C GLY A 28 0.57 -20.12 -1.55
N GLY A 29 -0.29 -21.12 -1.74
CA GLY A 29 0.05 -22.37 -2.40
C GLY A 29 0.31 -22.14 -3.89
N TRP A 30 1.43 -22.66 -4.33
CA TRP A 30 1.81 -22.72 -5.73
C TRP A 30 0.90 -23.68 -6.48
N GLU A 31 -0.01 -23.17 -7.28
CA GLU A 31 -0.69 -24.02 -8.24
C GLU A 31 0.28 -24.30 -9.40
N PRO A 32 0.41 -25.56 -9.83
CA PRO A 32 1.24 -25.89 -10.99
C PRO A 32 0.75 -25.14 -12.23
N GLY A 33 1.60 -24.24 -12.76
CA GLY A 33 1.29 -23.40 -13.91
C GLY A 33 0.71 -22.03 -13.61
N GLY A 34 0.45 -21.69 -12.34
CA GLY A 34 0.10 -20.34 -11.90
C GLY A 34 1.34 -19.59 -11.46
N ILE A 35 1.55 -18.38 -11.94
CA ILE A 35 2.56 -17.48 -11.38
C ILE A 35 1.90 -16.70 -10.26
N CYS A 36 1.85 -17.33 -9.11
CA CYS A 36 1.64 -16.66 -7.85
C CYS A 36 3.03 -16.28 -7.37
N GLY A 37 3.23 -15.24 -6.82
CA GLY A 37 4.53 -14.76 -6.38
C GLY A 37 4.37 -13.29 -6.08
N TYR A 38 5.30 -12.48 -6.50
CA TYR A 38 5.29 -11.04 -6.22
C TYR A 38 4.03 -10.29 -6.71
N TYR A 39 3.20 -10.92 -7.53
CA TYR A 39 1.93 -10.38 -8.01
C TYR A 39 0.69 -11.05 -7.41
N ASP A 40 0.85 -11.93 -6.44
CA ASP A 40 -0.28 -12.40 -5.65
C ASP A 40 -0.65 -11.37 -4.58
N TYR A 41 -1.94 -11.19 -4.32
CA TYR A 41 -2.39 -10.27 -3.29
C TYR A 41 -1.83 -10.64 -1.91
N GLU A 42 -1.75 -11.92 -1.58
CA GLU A 42 -1.18 -12.38 -0.32
C GLU A 42 0.32 -12.07 -0.20
N GLN A 43 1.04 -11.96 -1.32
CA GLN A 43 2.44 -11.55 -1.34
C GLN A 43 2.60 -10.03 -1.35
N ILE A 44 1.59 -9.29 -1.78
CA ILE A 44 1.62 -7.83 -1.81
C ILE A 44 1.69 -7.26 -0.39
N HIS A 45 1.06 -7.89 0.60
CA HIS A 45 1.09 -7.39 1.98
C HIS A 45 2.45 -7.51 2.68
N ASP A 46 3.43 -8.12 2.05
CA ASP A 46 4.82 -8.18 2.54
C ASP A 46 5.63 -6.88 2.28
N ASP A 47 4.97 -5.78 1.95
CA ASP A 47 5.55 -4.43 1.75
C ASP A 47 6.59 -4.33 0.62
N LEU A 48 6.73 -5.34 -0.21
CA LEU A 48 7.79 -5.40 -1.22
C LEU A 48 7.65 -4.30 -2.28
N ALA A 49 6.44 -4.12 -2.83
CA ALA A 49 6.18 -3.09 -3.85
C ALA A 49 6.36 -1.68 -3.29
N MET A 50 5.96 -1.45 -2.02
CA MET A 50 6.16 -0.21 -1.31
C MET A 50 7.66 0.13 -1.18
N HIS A 51 8.45 -0.80 -0.67
CA HIS A 51 9.90 -0.59 -0.51
C HIS A 51 10.61 -0.42 -1.85
N ALA A 52 10.21 -1.18 -2.87
CA ALA A 52 10.77 -1.06 -4.21
C ALA A 52 10.46 0.32 -4.82
N ALA A 53 9.26 0.85 -4.63
CA ALA A 53 8.91 2.19 -5.09
C ALA A 53 9.73 3.28 -4.37
N MET A 54 9.97 3.14 -3.07
CA MET A 54 10.83 4.05 -2.31
C MET A 54 12.28 4.01 -2.81
N VAL A 55 12.84 2.82 -3.03
CA VAL A 55 14.20 2.68 -3.60
C VAL A 55 14.28 3.30 -4.98
N TYR A 56 13.25 3.09 -5.81
CA TYR A 56 13.17 3.68 -7.14
C TYR A 56 13.18 5.21 -7.09
N ASP A 57 12.36 5.81 -6.25
CA ASP A 57 12.27 7.26 -6.09
C ASP A 57 13.62 7.87 -5.64
N PHE A 58 14.19 7.36 -4.56
CA PHE A 58 15.46 7.86 -4.02
C PHE A 58 16.67 7.63 -4.94
N ALA A 59 16.69 6.54 -5.68
CA ALA A 59 17.83 6.14 -6.50
C ALA A 59 17.60 6.37 -8.00
N PHE A 60 16.54 7.05 -8.41
CA PHE A 60 16.12 7.18 -9.81
C PHE A 60 17.23 7.61 -10.75
N ASP A 61 17.94 8.69 -10.42
CA ASP A 61 19.03 9.21 -11.24
C ASP A 61 20.16 8.19 -11.41
N TYR A 62 20.48 7.46 -10.35
CA TYR A 62 21.51 6.44 -10.41
C TYR A 62 21.05 5.25 -11.24
N LEU A 63 19.87 4.74 -10.99
CA LEU A 63 19.27 3.60 -11.69
C LEU A 63 19.12 3.86 -13.19
N SER A 64 18.72 5.08 -13.55
CA SER A 64 18.58 5.50 -14.96
C SER A 64 19.91 5.52 -15.70
N ARG A 65 20.99 5.89 -15.01
CA ARG A 65 22.35 5.89 -15.60
C ARG A 65 23.05 4.53 -15.56
N HIS A 66 22.59 3.64 -14.68
CA HIS A 66 23.18 2.31 -14.47
C HIS A 66 22.13 1.20 -14.60
N PRO A 67 21.44 1.10 -15.77
CA PRO A 67 20.43 0.07 -15.96
C PRO A 67 21.07 -1.32 -15.96
N HIS A 68 20.31 -2.33 -15.51
CA HIS A 68 20.74 -3.72 -15.55
C HIS A 68 21.14 -4.13 -16.98
N ALA A 69 22.19 -4.93 -17.11
CA ALA A 69 22.70 -5.36 -18.42
C ALA A 69 21.59 -5.98 -19.29
N HIS A 70 20.78 -6.84 -18.70
CA HIS A 70 19.68 -7.49 -19.39
C HIS A 70 18.61 -6.52 -19.95
N LEU A 71 18.33 -5.40 -19.27
CA LEU A 71 17.41 -4.38 -19.80
C LEU A 71 17.97 -3.76 -21.07
N LYS A 72 19.29 -3.53 -21.13
CA LYS A 72 19.97 -3.05 -22.34
C LYS A 72 19.88 -4.06 -23.49
N GLU A 73 20.06 -5.35 -23.20
CA GLU A 73 19.95 -6.43 -24.19
C GLU A 73 18.58 -6.49 -24.84
N ILE A 74 17.50 -6.26 -24.08
CA ILE A 74 16.12 -6.26 -24.58
C ILE A 74 15.64 -4.88 -25.05
N GLY A 75 16.53 -3.88 -25.10
CA GLY A 75 16.21 -2.53 -25.57
C GLY A 75 15.24 -1.75 -24.68
N LYS A 76 15.21 -2.05 -23.37
CA LYS A 76 14.38 -1.36 -22.38
C LYS A 76 15.23 -0.52 -21.42
N ASP A 77 14.64 0.55 -20.92
CA ASP A 77 15.22 1.37 -19.85
C ASP A 77 14.59 1.01 -18.49
N THR A 78 15.27 1.42 -17.42
CA THR A 78 14.83 1.14 -16.04
C THR A 78 13.47 1.76 -15.75
N LYS A 79 13.19 2.97 -16.26
CA LYS A 79 11.93 3.68 -16.00
C LYS A 79 10.74 2.93 -16.59
N SER A 80 10.82 2.57 -17.88
CA SER A 80 9.72 1.88 -18.56
C SER A 80 9.36 0.55 -17.89
N VAL A 81 10.38 -0.21 -17.47
CA VAL A 81 10.18 -1.50 -16.78
C VAL A 81 9.64 -1.29 -15.38
N ALA A 82 10.17 -0.33 -14.62
CA ALA A 82 9.68 -0.03 -13.27
C ALA A 82 8.20 0.40 -13.29
N VAL A 83 7.83 1.30 -14.20
CA VAL A 83 6.44 1.74 -14.38
C VAL A 83 5.52 0.55 -14.70
N GLU A 84 5.92 -0.33 -15.61
CA GLU A 84 5.14 -1.50 -15.96
C GLU A 84 4.95 -2.43 -14.75
N VAL A 85 6.02 -2.69 -14.00
CA VAL A 85 5.97 -3.51 -12.78
C VAL A 85 5.07 -2.87 -11.72
N PHE A 86 5.21 -1.57 -11.45
CA PHE A 86 4.38 -0.88 -10.46
C PHE A 86 2.91 -0.86 -10.85
N LYS A 87 2.58 -0.58 -12.12
CA LYS A 87 1.20 -0.65 -12.60
C LYS A 87 0.60 -2.06 -12.44
N ARG A 88 1.40 -3.13 -12.61
CA ARG A 88 0.93 -4.50 -12.36
C ARG A 88 0.57 -4.71 -10.90
N PHE A 89 1.40 -4.26 -9.94
CA PHE A 89 1.08 -4.32 -8.51
C PHE A 89 -0.19 -3.55 -8.16
N ILE A 90 -0.33 -2.31 -8.64
CA ILE A 90 -1.52 -1.49 -8.42
C ILE A 90 -2.77 -2.21 -8.96
N ASN A 91 -2.71 -2.69 -10.19
CA ASN A 91 -3.86 -3.35 -10.82
C ASN A 91 -4.25 -4.65 -10.10
N ILE A 92 -3.30 -5.43 -9.58
CA ILE A 92 -3.61 -6.62 -8.76
C ILE A 92 -4.39 -6.20 -7.52
N GLY A 93 -3.92 -5.21 -6.78
CA GLY A 93 -4.61 -4.71 -5.58
C GLY A 93 -6.04 -4.25 -5.89
N LEU A 94 -6.25 -3.60 -7.04
CA LEU A 94 -7.57 -3.11 -7.46
C LEU A 94 -8.53 -4.21 -7.93
N VAL A 95 -8.04 -5.34 -8.45
CA VAL A 95 -8.88 -6.41 -9.02
C VAL A 95 -8.90 -7.69 -8.20
N ARG A 96 -8.00 -7.85 -7.25
CA ARG A 96 -7.87 -9.04 -6.38
C ARG A 96 -7.61 -8.71 -4.92
N GLY A 97 -7.65 -7.45 -4.54
CA GLY A 97 -7.40 -7.00 -3.18
C GLY A 97 -8.43 -7.51 -2.17
N GLY A 98 -8.11 -7.37 -0.90
CA GLY A 98 -9.05 -7.60 0.20
C GLY A 98 -9.95 -6.39 0.37
N LYS A 99 -11.23 -6.53 0.04
CA LYS A 99 -12.20 -5.48 0.29
C LYS A 99 -12.49 -5.38 1.78
N SER A 100 -12.45 -4.15 2.30
CA SER A 100 -12.70 -3.82 3.72
C SER A 100 -11.71 -4.42 4.73
N GLY A 101 -11.85 -4.03 5.99
CA GLY A 101 -11.00 -4.51 7.07
C GLY A 101 -9.52 -4.12 6.94
N ASN A 102 -8.70 -4.70 7.80
CA ASN A 102 -7.25 -4.48 7.81
C ASN A 102 -6.56 -4.92 6.49
N TRP A 103 -7.12 -5.90 5.78
CA TRP A 103 -6.61 -6.34 4.48
C TRP A 103 -6.69 -5.25 3.42
N ASN A 104 -7.78 -4.46 3.42
CA ASN A 104 -7.88 -3.31 2.52
C ASN A 104 -6.85 -2.23 2.86
N VAL A 105 -6.63 -1.97 4.15
CA VAL A 105 -5.61 -1.01 4.61
C VAL A 105 -4.21 -1.46 4.20
N ASN A 106 -3.88 -2.74 4.37
CA ASN A 106 -2.62 -3.31 3.89
C ASN A 106 -2.46 -3.19 2.37
N GLY A 107 -3.51 -3.55 1.61
CA GLY A 107 -3.51 -3.40 0.15
C GLY A 107 -3.26 -1.95 -0.29
N TRP A 108 -3.84 -0.99 0.41
CA TRP A 108 -3.59 0.43 0.20
C TRP A 108 -2.12 0.81 0.40
N ASN A 109 -1.52 0.35 1.50
CA ASN A 109 -0.13 0.61 1.82
C ASN A 109 0.80 0.13 0.70
N MET A 110 0.48 -1.01 0.10
CA MET A 110 1.23 -1.57 -1.01
C MET A 110 1.06 -0.81 -2.33
N MET A 111 -0.13 -0.28 -2.59
CA MET A 111 -0.43 0.42 -3.85
C MET A 111 0.00 1.89 -3.83
N LEU A 112 -0.12 2.58 -2.71
CA LEU A 112 0.06 4.02 -2.63
C LEU A 112 1.46 4.46 -3.08
N ARG A 113 2.53 3.84 -2.59
CA ARG A 113 3.90 4.21 -2.94
C ARG A 113 4.20 3.97 -4.42
N PRO A 114 3.86 2.80 -5.01
CA PRO A 114 3.91 2.62 -6.46
C PRO A 114 3.15 3.68 -7.26
N VAL A 115 1.95 4.08 -6.82
CA VAL A 115 1.20 5.15 -7.49
C VAL A 115 1.92 6.49 -7.43
N LEU A 116 2.46 6.86 -6.28
CA LEU A 116 3.11 8.16 -6.07
C LEU A 116 4.38 8.36 -6.92
N VAL A 117 5.04 7.28 -7.34
CA VAL A 117 6.24 7.35 -8.20
C VAL A 117 5.93 7.28 -9.70
N LEU A 118 4.65 7.15 -10.09
CA LEU A 118 4.25 7.30 -11.48
C LEU A 118 4.32 8.77 -11.92
N ASP A 119 4.54 8.98 -13.21
CA ASP A 119 4.33 10.29 -13.83
C ASP A 119 2.83 10.63 -13.92
N SER A 120 2.52 11.84 -14.37
CA SER A 120 1.15 12.28 -14.62
C SER A 120 0.45 11.45 -15.72
N ASP A 121 -0.87 11.52 -15.77
CA ASP A 121 -1.69 10.74 -16.69
C ASP A 121 -1.29 10.96 -18.16
N GLU A 122 -0.90 12.19 -18.51
CA GLU A 122 -0.51 12.57 -19.89
C GLU A 122 0.79 11.88 -20.34
N ALA A 123 1.62 11.39 -19.41
CA ALA A 123 2.85 10.69 -19.75
C ALA A 123 2.61 9.28 -20.32
N TYR A 124 1.38 8.78 -20.22
CA TYR A 124 1.04 7.41 -20.61
C TYR A 124 0.01 7.36 -21.74
N PRO A 125 0.21 6.50 -22.76
CA PRO A 125 -0.73 6.37 -23.87
C PRO A 125 -2.14 5.92 -23.45
N ASP A 126 -2.25 5.21 -22.31
CA ASP A 126 -3.51 4.75 -21.76
C ASP A 126 -4.19 5.78 -20.83
N GLY A 127 -3.56 6.94 -20.61
CA GLY A 127 -4.04 7.99 -19.72
C GLY A 127 -4.11 7.55 -18.24
N LYS A 128 -3.38 6.50 -17.86
CA LYS A 128 -3.43 5.91 -16.52
C LYS A 128 -2.11 6.14 -15.78
N GLY A 129 -1.93 7.34 -15.29
CA GLY A 129 -0.80 7.75 -14.48
C GLY A 129 -1.15 7.91 -13.01
N LYS A 130 -0.45 8.82 -12.37
CA LYS A 130 -0.59 9.09 -10.93
C LYS A 130 -1.99 9.55 -10.56
N GLU A 131 -2.55 10.50 -11.29
CA GLU A 131 -3.84 11.12 -10.97
C GLU A 131 -4.98 10.11 -11.12
N TYR A 132 -4.95 9.31 -12.20
CA TYR A 132 -5.91 8.23 -12.44
C TYR A 132 -5.94 7.24 -11.28
N TYR A 133 -4.78 6.71 -10.89
CA TYR A 133 -4.73 5.72 -9.82
C TYR A 133 -4.98 6.32 -8.44
N LEU A 134 -4.55 7.56 -8.17
CA LEU A 134 -4.91 8.25 -6.93
C LEU A 134 -6.42 8.45 -6.82
N ASN A 135 -7.09 8.82 -7.92
CA ASN A 135 -8.54 8.95 -7.91
C ASN A 135 -9.23 7.62 -7.58
N LEU A 136 -8.79 6.50 -8.19
CA LEU A 136 -9.33 5.18 -7.86
C LEU A 136 -9.10 4.82 -6.38
N LEU A 137 -7.89 5.02 -5.87
CA LEU A 137 -7.58 4.71 -4.47
C LEU A 137 -8.39 5.58 -3.51
N VAL A 138 -8.46 6.88 -3.74
CA VAL A 138 -9.04 7.83 -2.79
C VAL A 138 -10.56 7.90 -2.87
N ASN A 139 -11.15 7.81 -4.07
CA ASN A 139 -12.54 8.17 -4.29
C ASN A 139 -13.44 7.03 -4.78
N GLU A 140 -12.88 5.98 -5.39
CA GLU A 140 -13.66 4.98 -6.12
C GLU A 140 -13.43 3.57 -5.58
N SER A 141 -14.39 3.05 -4.82
CA SER A 141 -14.36 1.65 -4.38
C SER A 141 -14.62 0.69 -5.54
N THR A 142 -13.93 -0.44 -5.54
CA THR A 142 -14.15 -1.56 -6.45
C THR A 142 -14.75 -2.77 -5.69
N PRO A 143 -15.09 -3.88 -6.35
CA PRO A 143 -15.46 -5.10 -5.64
C PRO A 143 -14.35 -5.68 -4.73
N TYR A 144 -13.10 -5.27 -4.93
CA TYR A 144 -11.92 -5.80 -4.25
C TYR A 144 -11.10 -4.76 -3.51
N HIS A 145 -11.58 -3.52 -3.43
CA HIS A 145 -10.88 -2.40 -2.82
C HIS A 145 -11.88 -1.37 -2.35
N ASP A 146 -11.79 -0.93 -1.10
CA ASP A 146 -12.53 0.21 -0.57
C ASP A 146 -11.66 1.48 -0.63
N ALA A 147 -12.19 2.52 -1.25
CA ALA A 147 -11.62 3.86 -1.23
C ALA A 147 -11.72 4.48 0.18
N ILE A 148 -11.05 5.60 0.41
CA ILE A 148 -11.00 6.26 1.73
C ILE A 148 -12.37 6.42 2.38
N PRO A 149 -13.41 6.95 1.71
CA PRO A 149 -14.71 7.16 2.36
C PRO A 149 -15.37 5.88 2.85
N ASP A 150 -15.21 4.77 2.12
CA ASP A 150 -15.80 3.50 2.50
C ASP A 150 -14.94 2.79 3.56
N MET A 151 -13.63 2.84 3.44
CA MET A 151 -12.69 2.32 4.43
C MET A 151 -12.92 2.96 5.82
N LEU A 152 -13.10 4.27 5.88
CA LEU A 152 -13.29 4.98 7.14
C LEU A 152 -14.63 4.68 7.81
N LYS A 153 -15.63 4.17 7.09
CA LYS A 153 -16.89 3.68 7.69
C LYS A 153 -16.71 2.46 8.57
N THR A 154 -15.57 1.77 8.48
CA THR A 154 -15.25 0.64 9.36
C THR A 154 -15.01 1.09 10.80
N TYR A 155 -14.55 2.31 11.01
CA TYR A 155 -14.40 2.86 12.37
C TYR A 155 -15.77 3.12 13.01
N ASP A 156 -15.92 2.74 14.27
CA ASP A 156 -17.10 3.10 15.06
C ASP A 156 -17.17 4.62 15.23
N PRO A 157 -18.24 5.28 14.78
CA PRO A 157 -18.33 6.74 14.79
C PRO A 157 -18.42 7.35 16.21
N VAL A 158 -18.82 6.54 17.21
CA VAL A 158 -18.95 6.99 18.60
C VAL A 158 -17.63 6.86 19.33
N THR A 159 -16.97 5.72 19.23
CA THR A 159 -15.75 5.42 19.97
C THR A 159 -14.46 5.71 19.18
N GLY A 160 -14.51 5.70 17.86
CA GLY A 160 -13.34 5.78 17.01
C GLY A 160 -12.57 4.46 16.89
N LEU A 161 -13.10 3.38 17.45
CA LEU A 161 -12.42 2.09 17.45
C LEU A 161 -12.61 1.35 16.10
N TRP A 162 -11.56 0.66 15.71
CA TRP A 162 -11.61 -0.34 14.65
C TRP A 162 -12.17 -1.64 15.21
N PRO A 163 -13.01 -2.40 14.48
CA PRO A 163 -13.73 -3.57 15.01
C PRO A 163 -12.87 -4.84 15.05
N GLU A 164 -11.61 -4.72 15.40
CA GLU A 164 -10.64 -5.82 15.51
C GLU A 164 -9.86 -5.67 16.82
N SER A 165 -8.92 -6.59 17.08
CA SER A 165 -8.10 -6.56 18.28
C SER A 165 -7.25 -5.28 18.40
N PRO A 166 -6.75 -4.92 19.59
CA PRO A 166 -6.00 -3.68 19.79
C PRO A 166 -4.83 -3.47 18.85
N GLY A 167 -4.08 -4.52 18.56
CA GLY A 167 -2.94 -4.47 17.65
C GLY A 167 -3.35 -4.11 16.21
N TYR A 168 -4.45 -4.68 15.72
CA TYR A 168 -4.99 -4.35 14.40
C TYR A 168 -5.60 -2.95 14.37
N SER A 169 -6.33 -2.56 15.41
CA SER A 169 -6.86 -1.19 15.53
C SER A 169 -5.75 -0.15 15.50
N PHE A 170 -4.66 -0.39 16.23
CA PHE A 170 -3.52 0.52 16.21
C PHE A 170 -2.78 0.51 14.88
N GLY A 171 -2.54 -0.67 14.30
CA GLY A 171 -1.86 -0.80 13.02
C GLY A 171 -2.62 -0.11 11.87
N THR A 172 -3.95 -0.21 11.82
CA THR A 172 -4.75 0.45 10.78
C THR A 172 -4.68 1.96 10.87
N ILE A 173 -4.84 2.55 12.06
CA ILE A 173 -4.73 4.00 12.20
C ILE A 173 -3.32 4.50 11.94
N GLN A 174 -2.29 3.76 12.35
CA GLN A 174 -0.90 4.07 12.05
C GLN A 174 -0.67 4.19 10.54
N MET A 175 -1.08 3.19 9.75
CA MET A 175 -0.92 3.22 8.29
C MET A 175 -1.64 4.42 7.66
N LEU A 176 -2.88 4.71 8.08
CA LEU A 176 -3.65 5.84 7.57
C LEU A 176 -2.98 7.19 7.85
N LEU A 177 -2.38 7.35 9.03
CA LEU A 177 -1.63 8.56 9.37
C LEU A 177 -0.29 8.66 8.61
N ASP A 178 0.35 7.53 8.35
CA ASP A 178 1.58 7.48 7.53
C ASP A 178 1.31 7.86 6.06
N TRP A 179 0.09 7.65 5.56
CA TRP A 179 -0.30 8.09 4.21
C TRP A 179 -0.62 9.58 4.12
N ALA A 180 -0.95 10.21 5.23
CA ALA A 180 -1.41 11.59 5.22
C ALA A 180 -0.40 12.56 4.62
N ALA A 181 0.88 12.47 4.99
CA ALA A 181 1.92 13.36 4.50
C ALA A 181 2.19 13.20 2.99
N PRO A 182 2.40 11.99 2.45
CA PRO A 182 2.57 11.82 1.01
C PRO A 182 1.32 12.18 0.20
N LEU A 183 0.12 11.89 0.68
CA LEU A 183 -1.12 12.31 0.02
C LEU A 183 -1.28 13.83 0.03
N LYS A 184 -0.97 14.50 1.14
CA LYS A 184 -1.01 15.97 1.22
C LYS A 184 -0.06 16.63 0.22
N ARG A 185 1.14 16.07 0.00
CA ARG A 185 2.05 16.54 -1.06
C ARG A 185 1.48 16.32 -2.46
N ALA A 186 0.65 15.31 -2.64
CA ALA A 186 -0.08 15.07 -3.88
C ALA A 186 -1.39 15.90 -3.98
N GLY A 187 -1.64 16.82 -3.04
CA GLY A 187 -2.81 17.69 -3.03
C GLY A 187 -4.05 17.10 -2.36
N ILE A 188 -3.92 15.96 -1.68
CA ILE A 188 -5.05 15.24 -1.07
C ILE A 188 -4.89 15.25 0.45
N ASP A 189 -5.72 16.03 1.13
CA ASP A 189 -5.71 16.15 2.59
C ASP A 189 -6.75 15.21 3.21
N ILE A 190 -6.32 14.02 3.60
CA ILE A 190 -7.22 13.02 4.18
C ILE A 190 -7.55 13.27 5.65
N ILE A 191 -6.75 14.05 6.37
CA ILE A 191 -7.00 14.33 7.80
C ILE A 191 -8.03 15.45 7.96
N ALA A 192 -7.85 16.58 7.27
CA ALA A 192 -8.75 17.73 7.37
C ALA A 192 -10.20 17.37 7.00
N GLY A 193 -10.39 16.50 6.02
CA GLY A 193 -11.72 16.05 5.59
C GLY A 193 -12.36 14.95 6.44
N ASN A 194 -11.61 14.33 7.36
CA ASN A 194 -12.04 13.12 8.05
C ASN A 194 -11.75 13.13 9.56
N PRO A 195 -12.59 13.82 10.37
CA PRO A 195 -12.42 13.90 11.82
C PRO A 195 -12.33 12.55 12.54
N ILE A 196 -12.84 11.49 11.91
CA ILE A 196 -12.77 10.13 12.45
C ILE A 196 -11.33 9.64 12.61
N LEU A 197 -10.39 10.11 11.79
CA LEU A 197 -8.97 9.73 11.90
C LEU A 197 -8.34 10.27 13.20
N GLN A 198 -8.63 11.51 13.57
CA GLN A 198 -8.19 12.05 14.86
C GLN A 198 -8.82 11.28 16.03
N LYS A 199 -10.12 11.00 15.92
CA LYS A 199 -10.83 10.23 16.94
C LYS A 199 -10.25 8.82 17.07
N ALA A 200 -9.98 8.14 15.96
CA ALA A 200 -9.40 6.80 15.94
C ALA A 200 -7.98 6.79 16.56
N ALA A 201 -7.16 7.79 16.25
CA ALA A 201 -5.83 7.92 16.86
C ALA A 201 -5.92 8.08 18.40
N MET A 202 -6.89 8.84 18.88
CA MET A 202 -7.11 9.03 20.33
C MET A 202 -7.76 7.82 21.01
N ALA A 203 -8.54 7.03 20.27
CA ALA A 203 -9.28 5.88 20.80
C ALA A 203 -8.39 4.72 21.26
N VAL A 204 -7.12 4.67 20.82
CA VAL A 204 -6.18 3.61 21.20
C VAL A 204 -5.48 3.86 22.55
N PHE A 205 -5.48 5.10 23.05
CA PHE A 205 -4.82 5.44 24.32
C PHE A 205 -5.37 4.65 25.55
N PRO A 206 -6.67 4.46 25.71
CA PRO A 206 -7.21 3.66 26.83
C PRO A 206 -6.78 2.18 26.80
N TRP A 207 -6.22 1.73 25.70
CA TRP A 207 -5.71 0.36 25.54
C TRP A 207 -4.22 0.21 25.82
N MET A 208 -3.60 1.23 26.37
CA MET A 208 -2.20 1.22 26.77
C MET A 208 -2.07 1.22 28.30
N ASP A 209 -1.07 0.50 28.81
CA ASP A 209 -0.64 0.63 30.20
C ASP A 209 0.26 1.89 30.40
N ASP A 210 0.66 2.14 31.65
CA ASP A 210 1.51 3.29 32.00
C ASP A 210 2.90 3.23 31.35
N ALA A 211 3.31 2.08 30.84
CA ALA A 211 4.55 1.88 30.09
C ALA A 211 4.34 1.90 28.57
N ALA A 212 3.17 2.34 28.12
CA ALA A 212 2.74 2.37 26.72
C ALA A 212 2.73 1.01 26.01
N ASN A 213 2.58 -0.07 26.76
CA ASN A 213 2.33 -1.38 26.15
C ASN A 213 0.84 -1.53 25.85
N MET A 214 0.55 -2.09 24.68
CA MET A 214 -0.82 -2.38 24.26
C MET A 214 -1.40 -3.54 25.06
N VAL A 215 -2.65 -3.40 25.47
CA VAL A 215 -3.44 -4.50 26.06
C VAL A 215 -3.58 -5.61 25.03
N VAL A 216 -3.41 -6.86 25.47
CA VAL A 216 -3.46 -8.05 24.61
C VAL A 216 -4.77 -8.77 24.79
N PHE A 217 -5.58 -8.83 23.74
CA PHE A 217 -6.72 -9.74 23.63
C PHE A 217 -6.99 -10.07 22.15
N GLY A 218 -7.74 -11.13 21.91
CA GLY A 218 -7.94 -11.66 20.57
C GLY A 218 -6.61 -12.19 20.00
N ASP A 219 -6.35 -11.88 18.74
CA ASP A 219 -5.13 -12.26 18.00
C ASP A 219 -4.05 -11.17 18.02
N SER A 220 -4.18 -10.16 18.89
CA SER A 220 -3.13 -9.16 19.10
C SER A 220 -1.89 -9.77 19.70
N ARG A 221 -0.73 -9.36 19.20
CA ARG A 221 0.56 -9.56 19.87
C ARG A 221 0.85 -8.38 20.78
N GLY A 222 1.39 -8.64 21.97
CA GLY A 222 1.86 -7.57 22.84
C GLY A 222 3.02 -6.79 22.21
N GLY A 223 3.14 -5.53 22.58
CA GLY A 223 4.22 -4.66 22.13
C GLY A 223 3.97 -3.22 22.55
N SER A 224 5.00 -2.39 22.51
CA SER A 224 4.89 -0.97 22.78
C SER A 224 4.22 -0.26 21.61
N ALA A 225 3.40 0.75 21.90
CA ALA A 225 2.85 1.62 20.88
C ALA A 225 3.96 2.38 20.14
N ASN A 226 3.83 2.49 18.83
CA ASN A 226 4.73 3.31 18.05
C ASN A 226 4.29 4.79 18.12
N PHE A 227 5.00 5.59 18.89
CA PHE A 227 4.68 7.01 19.07
C PHE A 227 4.85 7.86 17.81
N GLN A 228 5.61 7.39 16.80
CA GLN A 228 5.75 8.07 15.51
C GLN A 228 4.39 8.37 14.87
N THR A 229 3.41 7.51 15.08
CA THR A 229 2.03 7.70 14.61
C THR A 229 1.42 8.98 15.16
N PHE A 230 1.62 9.26 16.44
CA PHE A 230 1.10 10.47 17.10
C PHE A 230 1.92 11.72 16.73
N GLU A 231 3.23 11.58 16.55
CA GLU A 231 4.08 12.64 16.03
C GLU A 231 3.67 13.04 14.61
N ASN A 232 3.35 12.09 13.75
CA ASN A 232 2.81 12.37 12.42
C ASN A 232 1.50 13.15 12.49
N LEU A 233 0.62 12.80 13.43
CA LEU A 233 -0.63 13.54 13.64
C LEU A 233 -0.37 14.96 14.16
N LEU A 234 0.52 15.11 15.15
CA LEU A 234 0.88 16.42 15.71
C LEU A 234 1.58 17.34 14.68
N ALA A 235 2.43 16.78 13.83
CA ALA A 235 3.09 17.53 12.77
C ALA A 235 2.13 18.01 11.69
N TYR A 236 0.92 17.46 11.66
CA TYR A 236 -0.12 17.85 10.72
C TYR A 236 -0.85 19.12 11.14
N TYR A 237 -1.01 19.37 12.44
CA TYR A 237 -1.67 20.53 13.04
C TYR A 237 -0.68 21.63 13.39
#